data_8fab9a580357b183596e181731210e1d
#
_entry.id   8fab9a580357b183596e181731210e1d
#
_cell.length_a   1.000
_cell.length_b   1.000
_cell.length_c   1.000
_cell.angle_alpha   90.00
_cell.angle_beta   90.00
_cell.angle_gamma   90.00
#
_symmetry.space_group_name_H-M   'P 1'
#
loop_
_entity.id
_entity.type
_entity.pdbx_description
1 polymer ?
#
loop_
_entity_poly.entity_id
_entity_poly.type
_entity_poly.pdbx_seq_one_letter_code
_entity_poly.pdbx_strand_id
1 'polypeptide(L)'
;MTIHPGKFLSSSTNVAAVAAAILIVMLLAVGASRLVYPFDVGHYEACVWTPSLISATGSNPYSFARQPPFVMAPYGYVYYLLIGMGLRAFGLQLWFGRALTILAAAICLICIVRIAFTLTRNREAVWLSALAFLSALTLHHWLGVHRPDLPALAVALTGLALIFDLANEANQADRITPRAVLAVLLLASAFFFKQTAILPAVVAVACCWQAGRPKLAVFVAGAGLIFTVVAMLLLNTTSDGQYFWQHFTLMQQTPHSYARAWQWVFSILRTPAIWISLGIFAAAPWWEVRRLVDQSEKPGRPVQSPRLLFVLYFLLAAIFGFITSARQGSYISYHLEASMAGSVIVALAWDRLAPYFNRRFLYQALVAAFLLAGGFQIVRQARGEYLRWQSLPYYREVVATLKEKMPPQGLGISVHPELVTAAGHEYHFGDWNQYEDGRSAQLHQVFRNAVESKRYAAIVWLRDDAAAEFPGYHLAPMKQPLPQGYYPVFLYLRD
;
A
#
# COMPACT_ATOMS: atom_id res chain seq x y z
N MET A 1 18.86 28.22 -23.03
CA MET A 1 18.72 26.89 -23.65
C MET A 1 17.41 26.90 -24.45
N THR A 2 17.49 27.25 -25.72
CA THR A 2 16.36 27.35 -26.64
C THR A 2 15.83 25.94 -26.96
N ILE A 3 14.65 25.64 -26.45
CA ILE A 3 13.92 24.40 -26.80
C ILE A 3 13.43 24.56 -28.24
N HIS A 4 14.06 23.85 -29.17
CA HIS A 4 13.55 23.73 -30.54
C HIS A 4 12.25 22.90 -30.49
N PRO A 5 11.07 23.47 -30.83
CA PRO A 5 9.78 22.77 -30.76
C PRO A 5 9.54 21.78 -31.90
N GLY A 6 10.56 21.41 -32.67
CA GLY A 6 10.41 20.71 -33.95
C GLY A 6 10.82 19.24 -34.03
N LYS A 7 11.19 18.54 -32.93
CA LYS A 7 11.35 17.07 -32.97
C LYS A 7 10.22 16.41 -32.21
N PHE A 8 9.08 16.38 -32.86
CA PHE A 8 7.95 15.52 -32.44
C PHE A 8 8.43 14.09 -32.22
N LEU A 9 7.96 13.52 -31.11
CA LEU A 9 8.14 12.19 -30.55
C LEU A 9 8.52 11.16 -31.63
N SER A 10 9.61 10.44 -31.47
CA SER A 10 9.95 9.32 -32.34
C SER A 10 8.78 8.33 -32.34
N SER A 11 8.50 7.66 -33.44
CA SER A 11 7.35 6.72 -33.57
C SER A 11 7.33 5.66 -32.45
N SER A 12 8.48 5.31 -31.90
CA SER A 12 8.63 4.34 -30.80
C SER A 12 8.10 4.86 -29.46
N THR A 13 8.34 6.13 -29.11
CA THR A 13 7.82 6.73 -27.86
C THR A 13 6.31 6.92 -27.90
N ASN A 14 5.73 7.13 -29.10
CA ASN A 14 4.28 7.21 -29.27
C ASN A 14 3.59 5.86 -28.96
N VAL A 15 4.18 4.74 -29.39
CA VAL A 15 3.66 3.39 -29.09
C VAL A 15 3.61 3.14 -27.57
N ALA A 16 4.67 3.52 -26.86
CA ALA A 16 4.69 3.36 -25.40
C ALA A 16 3.69 4.28 -24.68
N ALA A 17 3.51 5.51 -25.15
CA ALA A 17 2.50 6.42 -24.60
C ALA A 17 1.08 5.87 -24.79
N VAL A 18 0.79 5.31 -25.98
CA VAL A 18 -0.51 4.65 -26.24
C VAL A 18 -0.69 3.43 -25.35
N ALA A 19 0.34 2.57 -25.22
CA ALA A 19 0.29 1.41 -24.33
C ALA A 19 0.03 1.80 -22.87
N ALA A 20 0.71 2.83 -22.37
CA ALA A 20 0.49 3.36 -21.02
C ALA A 20 -0.93 3.93 -20.86
N ALA A 21 -1.43 4.67 -21.85
CA ALA A 21 -2.80 5.20 -21.83
C ALA A 21 -3.84 4.08 -21.78
N ILE A 22 -3.66 3.01 -22.56
CA ILE A 22 -4.54 1.83 -22.52
C ILE A 22 -4.55 1.21 -21.13
N LEU A 23 -3.38 0.96 -20.52
CA LEU A 23 -3.29 0.40 -19.18
C LEU A 23 -3.94 1.31 -18.13
N ILE A 24 -3.72 2.62 -18.22
CA ILE A 24 -4.34 3.61 -17.32
C ILE A 24 -5.85 3.56 -17.43
N VAL A 25 -6.41 3.59 -18.63
CA VAL A 25 -7.87 3.54 -18.84
C VAL A 25 -8.47 2.26 -18.26
N MET A 26 -7.83 1.11 -18.53
CA MET A 26 -8.28 -0.18 -18.01
C MET A 26 -8.18 -0.23 -16.46
N LEU A 27 -7.10 0.29 -15.89
CA LEU A 27 -6.93 0.37 -14.43
C LEU A 27 -7.97 1.30 -13.79
N LEU A 28 -8.25 2.44 -14.42
CA LEU A 28 -9.29 3.36 -13.95
C LEU A 28 -10.67 2.72 -14.01
N ALA A 29 -10.97 1.89 -15.02
CA ALA A 29 -12.23 1.15 -15.08
C ALA A 29 -12.40 0.18 -13.90
N VAL A 30 -11.34 -0.58 -13.54
CA VAL A 30 -11.32 -1.44 -12.35
C VAL A 30 -11.45 -0.60 -11.08
N GLY A 31 -10.69 0.50 -10.97
CA GLY A 31 -10.77 1.41 -9.83
C GLY A 31 -12.16 2.03 -9.66
N ALA A 32 -12.81 2.44 -10.74
CA ALA A 32 -14.17 2.98 -10.73
C ALA A 32 -15.19 1.95 -10.26
N SER A 33 -15.07 0.69 -10.71
CA SER A 33 -15.91 -0.41 -10.22
C SER A 33 -15.80 -0.57 -8.70
N ARG A 34 -14.60 -0.53 -8.16
CA ARG A 34 -14.35 -0.57 -6.70
C ARG A 34 -14.89 0.66 -6.00
N LEU A 35 -14.70 1.84 -6.59
CA LEU A 35 -15.12 3.12 -6.02
C LEU A 35 -16.60 3.14 -5.68
N VAL A 36 -17.45 2.61 -6.56
CA VAL A 36 -18.91 2.64 -6.41
C VAL A 36 -19.48 1.42 -5.70
N TYR A 37 -18.68 0.38 -5.44
CA TYR A 37 -19.13 -0.79 -4.72
C TYR A 37 -19.42 -0.45 -3.24
N PRO A 38 -20.62 -0.75 -2.70
CA PRO A 38 -21.04 -0.20 -1.41
C PRO A 38 -20.39 -0.86 -0.18
N PHE A 39 -19.84 -2.07 -0.33
CA PHE A 39 -19.27 -2.85 0.77
C PHE A 39 -17.78 -3.04 0.63
N ASP A 40 -17.11 -3.66 1.63
CA ASP A 40 -15.68 -3.93 1.61
C ASP A 40 -15.24 -4.72 0.36
N VAL A 41 -14.12 -4.34 -0.21
CA VAL A 41 -13.58 -4.93 -1.44
C VAL A 41 -12.78 -6.21 -1.19
N GLY A 42 -12.57 -6.63 0.04
CA GLY A 42 -11.81 -7.84 0.33
C GLY A 42 -11.46 -8.04 1.79
N HIS A 43 -12.37 -7.68 2.67
CA HIS A 43 -12.26 -7.69 4.13
C HIS A 43 -11.02 -7.01 4.73
N TYR A 44 -10.31 -6.23 3.91
CA TYR A 44 -9.12 -5.50 4.37
C TYR A 44 -9.43 -4.04 4.74
N GLU A 45 -10.57 -3.53 4.31
CA GLU A 45 -10.95 -2.14 4.54
C GLU A 45 -11.48 -1.94 5.96
N ALA A 46 -12.06 -2.98 6.56
CA ALA A 46 -12.58 -2.97 7.93
C ALA A 46 -11.54 -2.52 8.97
N CYS A 47 -10.31 -3.02 8.87
CA CYS A 47 -9.22 -2.67 9.80
C CYS A 47 -8.76 -1.21 9.72
N VAL A 48 -9.21 -0.49 8.68
CA VAL A 48 -8.96 0.94 8.50
C VAL A 48 -10.21 1.77 8.76
N TRP A 49 -11.36 1.25 8.36
CA TRP A 49 -12.65 1.89 8.49
C TRP A 49 -12.98 2.25 9.93
N THR A 50 -12.95 1.27 10.83
CA THR A 50 -13.33 1.47 12.22
C THR A 50 -12.42 2.44 12.98
N PRO A 51 -11.06 2.36 12.91
CA PRO A 51 -10.19 3.37 13.48
C PRO A 51 -10.42 4.77 12.92
N SER A 52 -10.78 4.86 11.63
CA SER A 52 -11.09 6.16 10.99
C SER A 52 -12.41 6.75 11.49
N LEU A 53 -13.42 5.92 11.74
CA LEU A 53 -14.68 6.36 12.38
C LEU A 53 -14.41 6.96 13.77
N ILE A 54 -13.58 6.31 14.58
CA ILE A 54 -13.17 6.82 15.89
C ILE A 54 -12.45 8.16 15.72
N SER A 55 -11.52 8.26 14.78
CA SER A 55 -10.85 9.54 14.48
C SER A 55 -11.82 10.61 14.01
N ALA A 56 -12.90 10.23 13.31
CA ALA A 56 -13.97 11.16 12.91
C ALA A 56 -14.72 11.76 14.10
N THR A 57 -14.82 11.08 15.24
CA THR A 57 -15.37 11.65 16.48
C THR A 57 -14.42 12.58 17.23
N GLY A 58 -13.16 12.66 16.80
CA GLY A 58 -12.11 13.42 17.48
C GLY A 58 -11.35 12.59 18.55
N SER A 59 -11.69 11.31 18.70
CA SER A 59 -11.04 10.41 19.65
C SER A 59 -9.77 9.79 19.05
N ASN A 60 -8.83 9.41 19.92
CA ASN A 60 -7.63 8.69 19.52
C ASN A 60 -7.96 7.20 19.25
N PRO A 61 -7.84 6.68 18.02
CA PRO A 61 -8.24 5.31 17.69
C PRO A 61 -7.43 4.25 18.42
N TYR A 62 -6.22 4.57 18.88
CA TYR A 62 -5.39 3.62 19.62
C TYR A 62 -5.89 3.34 21.05
N SER A 63 -6.76 4.18 21.60
CA SER A 63 -7.24 4.03 22.97
C SER A 63 -8.23 2.86 23.17
N PHE A 64 -8.70 2.21 22.09
CA PHE A 64 -9.84 1.30 22.14
C PHE A 64 -9.51 -0.18 21.94
N ALA A 65 -8.24 -0.58 21.95
CA ALA A 65 -7.91 -1.98 21.74
C ALA A 65 -8.36 -2.91 22.90
N ARG A 66 -8.41 -2.39 24.12
CA ARG A 66 -8.73 -3.15 25.36
C ARG A 66 -10.07 -2.78 25.98
N GLN A 67 -10.78 -1.84 25.41
CA GLN A 67 -12.06 -1.35 25.88
C GLN A 67 -13.03 -1.16 24.71
N PRO A 68 -14.36 -1.16 24.94
CA PRO A 68 -15.30 -0.91 23.86
C PRO A 68 -14.99 0.36 23.08
N PRO A 69 -15.13 0.31 21.75
CA PRO A 69 -15.63 -0.74 20.89
C PRO A 69 -14.65 -1.86 20.50
N PHE A 70 -13.53 -2.06 21.23
CA PHE A 70 -12.52 -3.11 21.00
C PHE A 70 -11.96 -3.05 19.56
N VAL A 71 -11.28 -1.96 19.25
CA VAL A 71 -10.77 -1.67 17.92
C VAL A 71 -9.25 -1.60 17.94
N MET A 72 -8.64 -2.40 17.09
CA MET A 72 -7.21 -2.31 16.81
C MET A 72 -6.96 -1.29 15.71
N ALA A 73 -5.91 -0.48 15.88
CA ALA A 73 -5.47 0.51 14.92
C ALA A 73 -4.05 0.17 14.39
N PRO A 74 -3.92 -0.80 13.45
CA PRO A 74 -2.61 -1.34 13.04
C PRO A 74 -1.77 -0.40 12.17
N TYR A 75 -2.33 0.72 11.70
CA TYR A 75 -1.66 1.67 10.82
C TYR A 75 -1.39 3.01 11.47
N GLY A 76 -0.78 3.92 10.71
CA GLY A 76 -0.41 5.24 11.21
C GLY A 76 -1.59 6.21 11.34
N TYR A 77 -1.49 7.09 12.34
CA TYR A 77 -2.53 8.04 12.74
C TYR A 77 -2.97 9.01 11.64
N VAL A 78 -2.02 9.48 10.83
CA VAL A 78 -2.31 10.48 9.78
C VAL A 78 -3.29 9.91 8.76
N TYR A 79 -3.20 8.63 8.44
CA TYR A 79 -4.17 8.00 7.55
C TYR A 79 -5.58 7.95 8.15
N TYR A 80 -5.71 7.55 9.41
CA TYR A 80 -7.02 7.52 10.09
C TYR A 80 -7.63 8.92 10.21
N LEU A 81 -6.80 9.92 10.53
CA LEU A 81 -7.25 11.31 10.60
C LEU A 81 -7.77 11.81 9.25
N LEU A 82 -7.02 11.58 8.18
CA LEU A 82 -7.41 11.98 6.82
C LEU A 82 -8.72 11.32 6.38
N ILE A 83 -8.86 10.01 6.62
CA ILE A 83 -10.11 9.30 6.32
C ILE A 83 -11.24 9.77 7.23
N GLY A 84 -10.98 9.96 8.53
CA GLY A 84 -11.96 10.50 9.48
C GLY A 84 -12.49 11.88 9.06
N MET A 85 -11.64 12.75 8.55
CA MET A 85 -12.05 14.04 7.97
C MET A 85 -12.95 13.85 6.75
N GLY A 86 -12.61 12.88 5.86
CA GLY A 86 -13.45 12.53 4.72
C GLY A 86 -14.80 11.98 5.14
N LEU A 87 -14.86 11.14 6.16
CA LEU A 87 -16.11 10.60 6.71
C LEU A 87 -17.00 11.69 7.32
N ARG A 88 -16.40 12.69 7.96
CA ARG A 88 -17.15 13.86 8.45
C ARG A 88 -17.73 14.71 7.31
N ALA A 89 -16.96 14.89 6.25
CA ALA A 89 -17.36 15.76 5.13
C ALA A 89 -18.37 15.10 4.18
N PHE A 90 -18.24 13.80 3.94
CA PHE A 90 -18.98 13.08 2.89
C PHE A 90 -19.91 11.99 3.43
N GLY A 91 -19.98 11.81 4.75
CA GLY A 91 -20.74 10.73 5.38
C GLY A 91 -20.01 9.38 5.39
N LEU A 92 -20.69 8.36 5.90
CA LEU A 92 -20.15 7.01 6.13
C LEU A 92 -20.01 6.24 4.80
N GLN A 93 -19.03 6.61 3.98
CA GLN A 93 -18.83 6.08 2.63
C GLN A 93 -17.38 5.59 2.44
N LEU A 94 -17.21 4.40 1.87
CA LEU A 94 -15.90 3.81 1.56
C LEU A 94 -15.19 4.47 0.37
N TRP A 95 -15.96 5.12 -0.52
CA TRP A 95 -15.43 5.67 -1.77
C TRP A 95 -14.30 6.69 -1.56
N PHE A 96 -14.33 7.47 -0.49
CA PHE A 96 -13.31 8.51 -0.25
C PHE A 96 -11.92 7.89 -0.07
N GLY A 97 -11.79 6.85 0.77
CA GLY A 97 -10.52 6.15 0.95
C GLY A 97 -10.04 5.44 -0.31
N ARG A 98 -10.97 4.92 -1.11
CA ARG A 98 -10.67 4.29 -2.41
C ARG A 98 -10.21 5.30 -3.45
N ALA A 99 -10.86 6.48 -3.51
CA ALA A 99 -10.43 7.59 -4.37
C ALA A 99 -9.02 8.07 -3.99
N LEU A 100 -8.73 8.16 -2.70
CA LEU A 100 -7.40 8.52 -2.21
C LEU A 100 -6.32 7.53 -2.68
N THR A 101 -6.61 6.22 -2.72
CA THR A 101 -5.65 5.24 -3.23
C THR A 101 -5.44 5.31 -4.74
N ILE A 102 -6.47 5.67 -5.51
CA ILE A 102 -6.35 5.91 -6.96
C ILE A 102 -5.50 7.16 -7.21
N LEU A 103 -5.75 8.24 -6.49
CA LEU A 103 -4.94 9.46 -6.55
C LEU A 103 -3.48 9.17 -6.15
N ALA A 104 -3.27 8.40 -5.09
CA ALA A 104 -1.95 8.01 -4.63
C ALA A 104 -1.17 7.19 -5.68
N ALA A 105 -1.85 6.28 -6.40
CA ALA A 105 -1.23 5.54 -7.50
C ALA A 105 -0.77 6.47 -8.63
N ALA A 106 -1.56 7.50 -8.98
CA ALA A 106 -1.17 8.51 -9.96
C ALA A 106 0.05 9.32 -9.49
N ILE A 107 0.07 9.74 -8.21
CA ILE A 107 1.23 10.43 -7.62
C ILE A 107 2.48 9.53 -7.64
N CYS A 108 2.36 8.25 -7.27
CA CYS A 108 3.46 7.29 -7.37
C CYS A 108 4.01 7.19 -8.80
N LEU A 109 3.13 7.08 -9.80
CA LEU A 109 3.52 7.03 -11.21
C LEU A 109 4.29 8.31 -11.61
N ILE A 110 3.80 9.49 -11.24
CA ILE A 110 4.46 10.77 -11.51
C ILE A 110 5.85 10.81 -10.87
N CYS A 111 5.98 10.39 -9.61
CA CYS A 111 7.26 10.35 -8.90
C CYS A 111 8.24 9.37 -9.56
N ILE A 112 7.80 8.16 -9.93
CA ILE A 112 8.62 7.15 -10.62
C ILE A 112 9.13 7.71 -11.94
N VAL A 113 8.24 8.27 -12.76
CA VAL A 113 8.58 8.91 -14.05
C VAL A 113 9.60 10.05 -13.86
N ARG A 114 9.38 10.92 -12.86
CA ARG A 114 10.28 12.03 -12.55
C ARG A 114 11.67 11.54 -12.13
N ILE A 115 11.73 10.59 -11.22
CA ILE A 115 12.99 9.99 -10.74
C ILE A 115 13.71 9.30 -11.90
N ALA A 116 13.01 8.47 -12.68
CA ALA A 116 13.58 7.81 -13.85
C ALA A 116 14.14 8.80 -14.88
N PHE A 117 13.42 9.90 -15.14
CA PHE A 117 13.89 10.96 -16.03
C PHE A 117 15.11 11.69 -15.48
N THR A 118 15.13 12.01 -14.19
CA THR A 118 16.29 12.67 -13.55
C THR A 118 17.55 11.81 -13.65
N LEU A 119 17.41 10.48 -13.52
CA LEU A 119 18.52 9.54 -13.52
C LEU A 119 19.03 9.16 -14.92
N THR A 120 18.14 9.10 -15.93
CA THR A 120 18.51 8.58 -17.25
C THR A 120 18.53 9.65 -18.35
N ARG A 121 17.71 10.70 -18.22
CA ARG A 121 17.46 11.69 -19.30
C ARG A 121 16.99 11.07 -20.62
N ASN A 122 16.52 9.82 -20.57
CA ASN A 122 16.14 9.00 -21.71
C ASN A 122 14.61 8.75 -21.68
N ARG A 123 13.89 9.29 -22.66
CA ARG A 123 12.43 9.19 -22.74
C ARG A 123 11.93 7.74 -22.86
N GLU A 124 12.64 6.90 -23.61
CA GLU A 124 12.26 5.48 -23.74
C GLU A 124 12.38 4.74 -22.40
N ALA A 125 13.47 5.00 -21.65
CA ALA A 125 13.68 4.47 -20.31
C ALA A 125 12.54 4.87 -19.36
N VAL A 126 12.11 6.12 -19.41
CA VAL A 126 11.00 6.66 -18.61
C VAL A 126 9.68 5.95 -18.92
N TRP A 127 9.37 5.74 -20.19
CA TRP A 127 8.15 5.03 -20.56
C TRP A 127 8.16 3.56 -20.14
N LEU A 128 9.30 2.88 -20.26
CA LEU A 128 9.43 1.50 -19.77
C LEU A 128 9.27 1.42 -18.25
N SER A 129 9.78 2.40 -17.50
CA SER A 129 9.54 2.50 -16.05
C SER A 129 8.06 2.67 -15.72
N ALA A 130 7.37 3.55 -16.45
CA ALA A 130 5.93 3.74 -16.28
C ALA A 130 5.14 2.45 -16.58
N LEU A 131 5.44 1.77 -17.69
CA LEU A 131 4.81 0.52 -18.07
C LEU A 131 5.08 -0.60 -17.07
N ALA A 132 6.31 -0.71 -16.54
CA ALA A 132 6.67 -1.67 -15.51
C ALA A 132 5.82 -1.47 -14.24
N PHE A 133 5.65 -0.22 -13.79
CA PHE A 133 4.79 0.10 -12.65
C PHE A 133 3.31 -0.20 -12.94
N LEU A 134 2.78 0.23 -14.09
CA LEU A 134 1.39 0.02 -14.48
C LEU A 134 1.04 -1.47 -14.66
N SER A 135 2.01 -2.33 -14.98
CA SER A 135 1.83 -3.77 -15.11
C SER A 135 2.08 -4.56 -13.80
N ALA A 136 2.49 -3.88 -12.72
CA ALA A 136 2.83 -4.55 -11.47
C ALA A 136 1.60 -5.13 -10.76
N LEU A 137 1.65 -6.43 -10.40
CA LEU A 137 0.58 -7.13 -9.67
C LEU A 137 0.18 -6.39 -8.37
N THR A 138 1.18 -5.88 -7.65
CA THR A 138 0.98 -5.18 -6.38
C THR A 138 0.13 -3.92 -6.54
N LEU A 139 0.31 -3.16 -7.64
CA LEU A 139 -0.53 -2.02 -7.97
C LEU A 139 -1.98 -2.45 -8.24
N HIS A 140 -2.17 -3.44 -9.12
CA HIS A 140 -3.50 -3.90 -9.52
C HIS A 140 -4.32 -4.40 -8.34
N HIS A 141 -3.66 -5.01 -7.36
CA HIS A 141 -4.31 -5.54 -6.17
C HIS A 141 -4.83 -4.41 -5.26
N TRP A 142 -4.07 -3.31 -5.10
CA TRP A 142 -4.37 -2.25 -4.13
C TRP A 142 -5.02 -1.00 -4.71
N LEU A 143 -5.10 -0.89 -6.04
CA LEU A 143 -5.77 0.25 -6.67
C LEU A 143 -7.27 0.26 -6.32
N GLY A 144 -7.76 1.35 -5.76
CA GLY A 144 -9.16 1.49 -5.38
C GLY A 144 -9.57 0.61 -4.19
N VAL A 145 -8.65 0.20 -3.33
CA VAL A 145 -8.89 -0.44 -2.04
C VAL A 145 -8.58 0.55 -0.93
N HIS A 146 -9.47 0.71 0.02
CA HIS A 146 -9.32 1.66 1.13
C HIS A 146 -8.23 1.19 2.10
N ARG A 147 -6.95 1.52 1.78
CA ARG A 147 -5.76 1.09 2.52
C ARG A 147 -4.68 2.15 2.50
N PRO A 148 -3.83 2.24 3.55
CA PRO A 148 -2.77 3.24 3.63
C PRO A 148 -1.56 2.96 2.73
N ASP A 149 -1.45 1.79 2.11
CA ASP A 149 -0.27 1.31 1.41
C ASP A 149 0.18 2.27 0.29
N LEU A 150 -0.70 2.53 -0.68
CA LEU A 150 -0.43 3.47 -1.78
C LEU A 150 -0.28 4.92 -1.30
N PRO A 151 -1.17 5.46 -0.42
CA PRO A 151 -1.01 6.80 0.13
C PRO A 151 0.32 7.01 0.87
N ALA A 152 0.75 6.05 1.68
CA ALA A 152 2.05 6.13 2.38
C ALA A 152 3.21 6.26 1.40
N LEU A 153 3.22 5.42 0.35
CA LEU A 153 4.28 5.44 -0.65
C LEU A 153 4.20 6.68 -1.56
N ALA A 154 3.02 7.18 -1.88
CA ALA A 154 2.86 8.42 -2.63
C ALA A 154 3.50 9.61 -1.88
N VAL A 155 3.23 9.73 -0.59
CA VAL A 155 3.82 10.76 0.28
C VAL A 155 5.34 10.58 0.39
N ALA A 156 5.80 9.35 0.64
CA ALA A 156 7.23 9.03 0.76
C ALA A 156 8.00 9.30 -0.55
N LEU A 157 7.47 8.85 -1.69
CA LEU A 157 8.11 9.07 -3.00
C LEU A 157 8.11 10.54 -3.41
N THR A 158 7.09 11.31 -3.03
CA THR A 158 7.07 12.77 -3.25
C THR A 158 8.21 13.43 -2.48
N GLY A 159 8.37 13.08 -1.19
CA GLY A 159 9.49 13.56 -0.39
C GLY A 159 10.86 13.15 -0.97
N LEU A 160 10.99 11.88 -1.40
CA LEU A 160 12.20 11.37 -2.04
C LEU A 160 12.51 12.08 -3.36
N ALA A 161 11.52 12.31 -4.21
CA ALA A 161 11.70 13.03 -5.48
C ALA A 161 12.18 14.47 -5.26
N LEU A 162 11.64 15.17 -4.25
CA LEU A 162 12.13 16.51 -3.86
C LEU A 162 13.57 16.48 -3.40
N ILE A 163 13.99 15.49 -2.62
CA ILE A 163 15.40 15.32 -2.21
C ILE A 163 16.28 15.02 -3.41
N PHE A 164 15.85 14.19 -4.37
CA PHE A 164 16.60 13.95 -5.59
C PHE A 164 16.83 15.21 -6.40
N ASP A 165 15.81 16.06 -6.53
CA ASP A 165 15.96 17.34 -7.23
C ASP A 165 16.96 18.23 -6.50
N LEU A 166 16.80 18.40 -5.17
CA LEU A 166 17.72 19.20 -4.36
C LEU A 166 19.16 18.69 -4.43
N ALA A 167 19.36 17.37 -4.41
CA ALA A 167 20.68 16.76 -4.49
C ALA A 167 21.38 17.01 -5.84
N ASN A 168 20.62 17.15 -6.93
CA ASN A 168 21.13 17.34 -8.28
C ASN A 168 21.24 18.83 -8.72
N GLU A 169 20.79 19.80 -7.92
CA GLU A 169 20.91 21.21 -8.21
C GLU A 169 22.37 21.67 -8.06
N ALA A 170 23.10 21.81 -9.18
CA ALA A 170 24.54 22.04 -9.21
C ALA A 170 25.01 23.35 -8.54
N ASN A 171 24.16 24.38 -8.48
CA ASN A 171 24.49 25.71 -8.02
C ASN A 171 24.01 26.06 -6.61
N GLN A 172 23.38 25.15 -5.90
CA GLN A 172 22.95 25.44 -4.54
C GLN A 172 24.00 25.01 -3.52
N ALA A 173 24.38 25.96 -2.66
CA ALA A 173 25.16 25.67 -1.46
C ALA A 173 24.39 24.62 -0.63
N ASP A 174 25.09 23.87 0.23
CA ASP A 174 24.50 22.90 1.18
C ASP A 174 23.65 23.64 2.24
N ARG A 175 22.50 24.18 1.78
CA ARG A 175 21.56 25.00 2.57
C ARG A 175 20.24 24.26 2.77
N ILE A 176 19.68 24.44 3.95
CA ILE A 176 18.33 24.00 4.27
C ILE A 176 17.35 24.99 3.62
N THR A 177 16.56 24.51 2.66
CA THR A 177 15.56 25.29 1.94
C THR A 177 14.15 24.90 2.40
N PRO A 178 13.11 25.71 2.16
CA PRO A 178 11.73 25.32 2.42
C PRO A 178 11.32 24.00 1.73
N ARG A 179 11.90 23.72 0.55
CA ARG A 179 11.68 22.42 -0.15
C ARG A 179 12.29 21.25 0.63
N ALA A 180 13.45 21.46 1.28
CA ALA A 180 14.06 20.44 2.13
C ALA A 180 13.19 20.16 3.38
N VAL A 181 12.64 21.20 3.99
CA VAL A 181 11.71 21.08 5.12
C VAL A 181 10.46 20.30 4.69
N LEU A 182 9.84 20.67 3.56
CA LEU A 182 8.69 19.96 3.01
C LEU A 182 9.01 18.49 2.74
N ALA A 183 10.18 18.18 2.16
CA ALA A 183 10.57 16.81 1.89
C ALA A 183 10.70 15.99 3.17
N VAL A 184 11.30 16.55 4.25
CA VAL A 184 11.41 15.90 5.56
C VAL A 184 10.03 15.65 6.17
N LEU A 185 9.14 16.64 6.12
CA LEU A 185 7.76 16.49 6.63
C LEU A 185 7.01 15.39 5.88
N LEU A 186 7.15 15.31 4.55
CA LEU A 186 6.54 14.25 3.74
C LEU A 186 7.12 12.88 4.09
N LEU A 187 8.44 12.73 4.16
CA LEU A 187 9.11 11.47 4.48
C LEU A 187 8.74 10.97 5.89
N ALA A 188 8.72 11.87 6.88
CA ALA A 188 8.34 11.53 8.25
C ALA A 188 6.83 11.24 8.36
N SER A 189 5.97 12.01 7.66
CA SER A 189 4.53 11.76 7.64
C SER A 189 4.18 10.41 7.02
N ALA A 190 4.93 9.94 6.03
CA ALA A 190 4.71 8.63 5.41
C ALA A 190 4.73 7.48 6.43
N PHE A 191 5.60 7.55 7.42
CA PHE A 191 5.62 6.62 8.55
C PHE A 191 4.29 6.62 9.33
N PHE A 192 3.63 7.78 9.45
CA PHE A 192 2.33 7.91 10.12
C PHE A 192 1.13 7.64 9.21
N PHE A 193 1.36 7.29 7.94
CA PHE A 193 0.40 6.57 7.10
C PHE A 193 0.57 5.07 7.30
N LYS A 194 1.81 4.58 7.18
CA LYS A 194 2.17 3.17 7.37
C LYS A 194 3.63 3.05 7.82
N GLN A 195 3.86 2.42 8.96
CA GLN A 195 5.19 2.34 9.59
C GLN A 195 6.28 1.71 8.70
N THR A 196 5.87 0.88 7.74
CA THR A 196 6.79 0.24 6.80
C THR A 196 7.32 1.18 5.71
N ALA A 197 6.76 2.37 5.54
CA ALA A 197 7.21 3.36 4.54
C ALA A 197 8.41 4.20 5.03
N ILE A 198 9.41 3.56 5.63
CA ILE A 198 10.61 4.22 6.18
C ILE A 198 11.79 4.22 5.20
N LEU A 199 11.88 3.23 4.31
CA LEU A 199 13.05 3.07 3.43
C LEU A 199 13.28 4.27 2.50
N PRO A 200 12.27 4.97 1.94
CA PRO A 200 12.48 6.19 1.17
C PRO A 200 13.23 7.29 1.95
N ALA A 201 13.01 7.39 3.26
CA ALA A 201 13.75 8.34 4.10
C ALA A 201 15.22 7.95 4.24
N VAL A 202 15.52 6.65 4.42
CA VAL A 202 16.90 6.14 4.45
C VAL A 202 17.61 6.42 3.12
N VAL A 203 16.92 6.16 2.00
CA VAL A 203 17.44 6.45 0.65
C VAL A 203 17.68 7.95 0.42
N ALA A 204 16.78 8.80 0.93
CA ALA A 204 16.93 10.26 0.86
C ALA A 204 18.19 10.74 1.58
N VAL A 205 18.46 10.24 2.79
CA VAL A 205 19.69 10.54 3.54
C VAL A 205 20.93 10.10 2.75
N ALA A 206 20.93 8.86 2.25
CA ALA A 206 22.04 8.34 1.46
C ALA A 206 22.25 9.11 0.16
N CYS A 207 21.18 9.56 -0.50
CA CYS A 207 21.25 10.41 -1.69
C CYS A 207 21.92 11.76 -1.39
N CYS A 208 21.52 12.44 -0.32
CA CYS A 208 22.15 13.71 0.10
C CYS A 208 23.64 13.52 0.41
N TRP A 209 23.98 12.43 1.11
CA TRP A 209 25.35 12.12 1.47
C TRP A 209 26.22 11.87 0.22
N GLN A 210 25.75 11.04 -0.71
CA GLN A 210 26.45 10.76 -1.97
C GLN A 210 26.57 12.00 -2.88
N ALA A 211 25.61 12.92 -2.82
CA ALA A 211 25.67 14.19 -3.55
C ALA A 211 26.63 15.22 -2.95
N GLY A 212 27.37 14.87 -1.88
CA GLY A 212 28.26 15.78 -1.19
C GLY A 212 27.55 16.88 -0.38
N ARG A 213 26.34 16.59 0.10
CA ARG A 213 25.52 17.52 0.89
C ARG A 213 25.31 17.02 2.32
N PRO A 214 26.35 16.93 3.14
CA PRO A 214 26.28 16.33 4.48
C PRO A 214 25.35 17.10 5.43
N LYS A 215 25.27 18.44 5.34
CA LYS A 215 24.35 19.23 6.17
C LYS A 215 22.90 18.90 5.86
N LEU A 216 22.55 18.74 4.58
CA LEU A 216 21.21 18.33 4.17
C LEU A 216 20.93 16.88 4.61
N ALA A 217 21.88 15.96 4.50
CA ALA A 217 21.74 14.58 4.98
C ALA A 217 21.47 14.53 6.49
N VAL A 218 22.26 15.26 7.30
CA VAL A 218 22.07 15.36 8.75
C VAL A 218 20.73 16.00 9.09
N PHE A 219 20.30 17.01 8.34
CA PHE A 219 19.00 17.65 8.54
C PHE A 219 17.86 16.67 8.24
N VAL A 220 17.90 15.95 7.11
CA VAL A 220 16.88 14.96 6.74
C VAL A 220 16.77 13.87 7.81
N ALA A 221 17.91 13.32 8.25
CA ALA A 221 17.96 12.29 9.27
C ALA A 221 17.51 12.82 10.65
N GLY A 222 18.10 13.93 11.11
CA GLY A 222 17.87 14.46 12.46
C GLY A 222 16.46 15.03 12.62
N ALA A 223 16.02 15.91 11.74
CA ALA A 223 14.70 16.52 11.81
C ALA A 223 13.59 15.45 11.58
N GLY A 224 13.80 14.51 10.65
CA GLY A 224 12.87 13.39 10.43
C GLY A 224 12.75 12.50 11.65
N LEU A 225 13.87 12.14 12.30
CA LEU A 225 13.89 11.34 13.51
C LEU A 225 13.19 12.06 14.68
N ILE A 226 13.55 13.33 14.93
CA ILE A 226 12.96 14.13 16.00
C ILE A 226 11.44 14.23 15.80
N PHE A 227 10.98 14.58 14.59
CA PHE A 227 9.56 14.66 14.31
C PHE A 227 8.86 13.32 14.58
N THR A 228 9.45 12.20 14.10
CA THR A 228 8.87 10.87 14.28
C THR A 228 8.80 10.49 15.75
N VAL A 229 9.88 10.67 16.51
CA VAL A 229 9.92 10.32 17.94
C VAL A 229 8.94 11.17 18.74
N VAL A 230 8.92 12.49 18.52
CA VAL A 230 7.98 13.39 19.23
C VAL A 230 6.53 13.01 18.94
N ALA A 231 6.20 12.77 17.68
CA ALA A 231 4.84 12.37 17.31
C ALA A 231 4.45 10.99 17.89
N MET A 232 5.37 10.02 17.91
CA MET A 232 5.14 8.71 18.55
C MET A 232 4.91 8.85 20.07
N LEU A 233 5.69 9.68 20.76
CA LEU A 233 5.51 9.94 22.19
C LEU A 233 4.16 10.61 22.46
N LEU A 234 3.77 11.59 21.66
CA LEU A 234 2.45 12.24 21.76
C LEU A 234 1.30 11.25 21.56
N LEU A 235 1.38 10.39 20.52
CA LEU A 235 0.37 9.36 20.28
C LEU A 235 0.31 8.35 21.43
N ASN A 236 1.46 7.99 22.00
CA ASN A 236 1.53 7.05 23.10
C ASN A 236 0.94 7.63 24.38
N THR A 237 1.26 8.89 24.72
CA THR A 237 0.72 9.56 25.92
C THR A 237 -0.78 9.79 25.79
N THR A 238 -1.28 10.19 24.61
CA THR A 238 -2.72 10.43 24.39
C THR A 238 -3.54 9.15 24.25
N SER A 239 -2.91 7.97 24.21
CA SER A 239 -3.57 6.65 24.17
C SER A 239 -3.26 5.79 25.41
N ASP A 240 -2.79 6.38 26.49
CA ASP A 240 -2.43 5.67 27.73
C ASP A 240 -1.47 4.47 27.49
N GLY A 241 -0.47 4.68 26.64
CA GLY A 241 0.54 3.67 26.29
C GLY A 241 0.07 2.66 25.24
N GLN A 242 -1.18 2.70 24.79
CA GLN A 242 -1.72 1.70 23.87
C GLN A 242 -1.14 1.82 22.45
N TYR A 243 -0.66 3.00 22.03
CA TYR A 243 0.02 3.14 20.75
C TYR A 243 1.27 2.24 20.68
N PHE A 244 2.17 2.33 21.65
CA PHE A 244 3.38 1.48 21.68
C PHE A 244 3.04 0.01 21.87
N TRP A 245 2.06 -0.29 22.72
CA TRP A 245 1.62 -1.65 22.92
C TRP A 245 1.13 -2.29 21.63
N GLN A 246 0.28 -1.61 20.83
CA GLN A 246 -0.24 -2.15 19.56
C GLN A 246 0.85 -2.31 18.51
N HIS A 247 1.76 -1.32 18.37
CA HIS A 247 2.73 -1.29 17.28
C HIS A 247 4.01 -2.08 17.55
N PHE A 248 4.39 -2.24 18.79
CA PHE A 248 5.62 -2.94 19.15
C PHE A 248 5.33 -4.25 19.90
N THR A 249 4.66 -4.21 21.05
CA THR A 249 4.48 -5.40 21.89
C THR A 249 3.60 -6.45 21.19
N LEU A 250 2.44 -6.06 20.70
CA LEU A 250 1.53 -6.98 20.04
C LEU A 250 2.10 -7.49 18.71
N MET A 251 2.79 -6.63 17.95
CA MET A 251 3.42 -7.04 16.70
C MET A 251 4.56 -8.05 16.90
N GLN A 252 5.26 -8.02 18.04
CA GLN A 252 6.26 -9.04 18.38
C GLN A 252 5.62 -10.40 18.69
N GLN A 253 4.41 -10.41 19.23
CA GLN A 253 3.66 -11.62 19.54
C GLN A 253 3.04 -12.27 18.28
N THR A 254 2.95 -11.54 17.16
CA THR A 254 2.34 -12.06 15.94
C THR A 254 3.21 -13.17 15.33
N PRO A 255 2.66 -14.37 15.10
CA PRO A 255 3.42 -15.48 14.54
C PRO A 255 4.01 -15.16 13.17
N HIS A 256 5.20 -15.71 12.89
CA HIS A 256 5.88 -15.57 11.61
C HIS A 256 5.82 -16.89 10.84
N SER A 257 5.52 -16.81 9.55
CA SER A 257 5.53 -17.95 8.61
C SER A 257 6.28 -17.59 7.35
N TYR A 258 7.52 -18.03 7.23
CA TYR A 258 8.30 -17.82 6.01
C TYR A 258 7.71 -18.55 4.80
N ALA A 259 6.97 -19.64 5.01
CA ALA A 259 6.20 -20.29 3.94
C ALA A 259 5.18 -19.34 3.31
N ARG A 260 4.50 -18.50 4.13
CA ARG A 260 3.60 -17.44 3.65
C ARG A 260 4.36 -16.37 2.86
N ALA A 261 5.51 -15.91 3.35
CA ALA A 261 6.33 -14.94 2.62
C ALA A 261 6.71 -15.48 1.23
N TRP A 262 7.12 -16.76 1.15
CA TRP A 262 7.40 -17.41 -0.13
C TRP A 262 6.15 -17.52 -1.03
N GLN A 263 4.96 -17.78 -0.48
CA GLN A 263 3.72 -17.77 -1.27
C GLN A 263 3.49 -16.41 -1.97
N TRP A 264 3.75 -15.30 -1.27
CA TRP A 264 3.66 -13.97 -1.87
C TRP A 264 4.72 -13.74 -2.94
N VAL A 265 5.98 -14.12 -2.66
CA VAL A 265 7.06 -14.05 -3.66
C VAL A 265 6.69 -14.88 -4.89
N PHE A 266 6.24 -16.13 -4.73
CA PHE A 266 5.79 -16.95 -5.85
C PHE A 266 4.60 -16.37 -6.58
N SER A 267 3.68 -15.71 -5.88
CA SER A 267 2.56 -15.01 -6.52
C SER A 267 3.05 -13.87 -7.43
N ILE A 268 4.07 -13.12 -6.99
CA ILE A 268 4.72 -12.08 -7.80
C ILE A 268 5.49 -12.71 -8.96
N LEU A 269 6.29 -13.75 -8.70
CA LEU A 269 7.06 -14.45 -9.72
C LEU A 269 6.20 -15.15 -10.79
N ARG A 270 4.94 -15.45 -10.51
CA ARG A 270 3.98 -15.95 -11.51
C ARG A 270 3.50 -14.87 -12.49
N THR A 271 3.87 -13.62 -12.29
CA THR A 271 3.44 -12.53 -13.18
C THR A 271 4.47 -12.30 -14.29
N PRO A 272 4.05 -12.23 -15.56
CA PRO A 272 5.00 -12.02 -16.66
C PRO A 272 5.83 -10.75 -16.53
N ALA A 273 5.26 -9.68 -15.99
CA ALA A 273 5.94 -8.39 -15.81
C ALA A 273 7.21 -8.49 -14.96
N ILE A 274 7.25 -9.40 -13.97
CA ILE A 274 8.43 -9.56 -13.11
C ILE A 274 9.59 -10.21 -13.88
N TRP A 275 9.30 -11.19 -14.77
CA TRP A 275 10.35 -11.85 -15.55
C TRP A 275 10.96 -10.92 -16.57
N ILE A 276 10.15 -10.01 -17.17
CA ILE A 276 10.63 -8.95 -18.04
C ILE A 276 11.58 -8.04 -17.26
N SER A 277 11.14 -7.60 -16.07
CA SER A 277 11.94 -6.72 -15.19
C SER A 277 13.21 -7.41 -14.69
N LEU A 278 13.13 -8.68 -14.26
CA LEU A 278 14.29 -9.46 -13.81
C LEU A 278 15.28 -9.76 -14.93
N GLY A 279 14.80 -10.06 -16.16
CA GLY A 279 15.66 -10.26 -17.33
C GLY A 279 16.48 -9.00 -17.64
N ILE A 280 15.82 -7.85 -17.60
CA ILE A 280 16.47 -6.54 -17.76
C ILE A 280 17.43 -6.28 -16.59
N PHE A 281 17.04 -6.60 -15.35
CA PHE A 281 17.84 -6.43 -14.15
C PHE A 281 19.08 -7.32 -14.13
N ALA A 282 18.97 -8.59 -14.50
CA ALA A 282 20.08 -9.54 -14.50
C ALA A 282 21.23 -9.10 -15.43
N ALA A 283 20.91 -8.36 -16.47
CA ALA A 283 21.91 -7.81 -17.39
C ALA A 283 22.58 -6.50 -16.88
N ALA A 284 21.92 -5.76 -15.96
CA ALA A 284 22.35 -4.43 -15.57
C ALA A 284 23.42 -4.35 -14.45
N PRO A 285 23.36 -5.14 -13.34
CA PRO A 285 24.28 -4.98 -12.21
C PRO A 285 25.72 -5.34 -12.55
N TRP A 286 25.93 -6.32 -13.43
CA TRP A 286 27.26 -6.79 -13.81
C TRP A 286 28.12 -5.67 -14.43
N TRP A 287 27.51 -4.78 -15.19
CA TRP A 287 28.18 -3.64 -15.82
C TRP A 287 28.47 -2.51 -14.82
N GLU A 288 27.58 -2.28 -13.87
CA GLU A 288 27.78 -1.22 -12.87
C GLU A 288 28.84 -1.63 -11.85
N VAL A 289 28.84 -2.87 -11.39
CA VAL A 289 29.88 -3.44 -10.53
C VAL A 289 31.25 -3.35 -11.22
N ARG A 290 31.36 -3.77 -12.50
CA ARG A 290 32.61 -3.68 -13.26
C ARG A 290 33.09 -2.25 -13.41
N ARG A 291 32.18 -1.30 -13.68
CA ARG A 291 32.51 0.13 -13.76
C ARG A 291 32.94 0.71 -12.42
N LEU A 292 32.35 0.29 -11.32
CA LEU A 292 32.71 0.68 -9.97
C LEU A 292 34.11 0.19 -9.62
N VAL A 293 34.46 -1.03 -10.04
CA VAL A 293 35.82 -1.58 -9.92
C VAL A 293 36.79 -0.71 -10.75
N ASP A 294 36.47 -0.43 -12.02
CA ASP A 294 37.29 0.40 -12.92
C ASP A 294 37.44 1.87 -12.43
N GLN A 295 36.45 2.40 -11.70
CA GLN A 295 36.46 3.73 -11.11
C GLN A 295 37.15 3.80 -9.74
N SER A 296 37.14 2.71 -8.97
CA SER A 296 37.83 2.61 -7.68
C SER A 296 39.36 2.68 -7.83
N GLU A 297 39.86 2.37 -9.02
CA GLU A 297 41.29 2.51 -9.36
C GLU A 297 41.72 3.97 -9.57
N LYS A 298 40.78 4.95 -9.60
CA LYS A 298 41.11 6.38 -9.68
C LYS A 298 41.02 7.01 -8.29
N PRO A 299 42.14 7.20 -7.59
CA PRO A 299 42.16 7.76 -6.24
C PRO A 299 41.56 9.17 -6.23
N GLY A 300 40.65 9.44 -5.31
CA GLY A 300 40.19 10.77 -4.93
C GLY A 300 38.77 11.20 -5.35
N ARG A 301 38.00 10.37 -6.03
CA ARG A 301 36.55 10.67 -6.27
C ARG A 301 35.64 9.69 -5.51
N PRO A 302 34.77 10.20 -4.65
CA PRO A 302 33.75 9.31 -4.06
C PRO A 302 32.92 8.67 -5.18
N VAL A 303 32.63 7.39 -5.07
CA VAL A 303 31.80 6.65 -6.01
C VAL A 303 30.38 7.24 -5.98
N GLN A 304 30.14 8.26 -6.80
CA GLN A 304 28.86 8.93 -6.91
C GLN A 304 28.01 8.21 -7.96
N SER A 305 27.35 7.11 -7.58
CA SER A 305 26.39 6.45 -8.47
C SER A 305 24.99 6.45 -7.85
N PRO A 306 24.14 7.44 -8.18
CA PRO A 306 22.72 7.43 -7.80
C PRO A 306 22.00 6.14 -8.26
N ARG A 307 22.55 5.49 -9.28
CA ARG A 307 22.04 4.22 -9.84
C ARG A 307 22.25 3.06 -8.87
N LEU A 308 23.45 2.94 -8.28
CA LEU A 308 23.72 1.95 -7.25
C LEU A 308 22.79 2.13 -6.05
N LEU A 309 22.50 3.36 -5.67
CA LEU A 309 21.56 3.66 -4.58
C LEU A 309 20.17 3.08 -4.85
N PHE A 310 19.69 3.17 -6.10
CA PHE A 310 18.39 2.58 -6.45
C PHE A 310 18.40 1.04 -6.49
N VAL A 311 19.50 0.43 -6.89
CA VAL A 311 19.66 -1.03 -6.79
C VAL A 311 19.65 -1.47 -5.33
N LEU A 312 20.37 -0.79 -4.45
CA LEU A 312 20.35 -1.04 -3.02
C LEU A 312 18.96 -0.80 -2.41
N TYR A 313 18.29 0.26 -2.82
CA TYR A 313 16.92 0.54 -2.41
C TYR A 313 15.97 -0.61 -2.78
N PHE A 314 16.02 -1.07 -4.02
CA PHE A 314 15.22 -2.23 -4.46
C PHE A 314 15.51 -3.48 -3.63
N LEU A 315 16.77 -3.81 -3.41
CA LEU A 315 17.17 -4.98 -2.62
C LEU A 315 16.70 -4.87 -1.19
N LEU A 316 16.90 -3.71 -0.56
CA LEU A 316 16.41 -3.46 0.80
C LEU A 316 14.88 -3.54 0.87
N ALA A 317 14.16 -2.96 -0.08
CA ALA A 317 12.71 -3.02 -0.14
C ALA A 317 12.20 -4.45 -0.38
N ALA A 318 12.89 -5.25 -1.20
CA ALA A 318 12.55 -6.65 -1.43
C ALA A 318 12.78 -7.50 -0.17
N ILE A 319 13.93 -7.35 0.50
CA ILE A 319 14.26 -8.07 1.74
C ILE A 319 13.28 -7.65 2.85
N PHE A 320 13.04 -6.36 3.03
CA PHE A 320 12.11 -5.85 4.02
C PHE A 320 10.68 -6.31 3.76
N GLY A 321 10.26 -6.29 2.49
CA GLY A 321 8.97 -6.82 2.06
C GLY A 321 8.83 -8.31 2.36
N PHE A 322 9.88 -9.11 2.11
CA PHE A 322 9.90 -10.54 2.43
C PHE A 322 9.77 -10.79 3.95
N ILE A 323 10.58 -10.13 4.77
CA ILE A 323 10.56 -10.29 6.23
C ILE A 323 9.20 -9.87 6.81
N THR A 324 8.68 -8.74 6.37
CA THR A 324 7.39 -8.21 6.87
C THR A 324 6.20 -9.03 6.39
N SER A 325 6.26 -9.59 5.17
CA SER A 325 5.20 -10.45 4.64
C SER A 325 5.14 -11.84 5.29
N ALA A 326 6.16 -12.24 6.06
CA ALA A 326 6.15 -13.46 6.85
C ALA A 326 5.19 -13.39 8.06
N ARG A 327 4.82 -12.20 8.52
CA ARG A 327 3.91 -12.04 9.66
C ARG A 327 2.50 -12.51 9.32
N GLN A 328 1.82 -13.12 10.29
CA GLN A 328 0.41 -13.48 10.12
C GLN A 328 -0.45 -12.23 9.88
N GLY A 329 -1.38 -12.31 8.92
CA GLY A 329 -2.19 -11.16 8.48
C GLY A 329 -1.47 -10.21 7.54
N SER A 330 -0.21 -10.46 7.21
CA SER A 330 0.51 -9.73 6.17
C SER A 330 0.08 -10.16 4.77
N TYR A 331 0.26 -9.27 3.81
CA TYR A 331 -0.20 -9.48 2.44
C TYR A 331 0.82 -8.98 1.41
N ILE A 332 0.53 -9.19 0.13
CA ILE A 332 1.38 -8.81 -1.01
C ILE A 332 1.75 -7.30 -1.04
N SER A 333 1.02 -6.45 -0.31
CA SER A 333 1.29 -5.01 -0.21
C SER A 333 2.69 -4.65 0.28
N TYR A 334 3.31 -5.52 1.07
CA TYR A 334 4.67 -5.30 1.54
C TYR A 334 5.73 -5.33 0.43
N HIS A 335 5.39 -5.87 -0.75
CA HIS A 335 6.25 -5.86 -1.94
C HIS A 335 5.97 -4.68 -2.89
N LEU A 336 5.01 -3.80 -2.56
CA LEU A 336 4.64 -2.66 -3.41
C LEU A 336 5.82 -1.69 -3.59
N GLU A 337 6.56 -1.41 -2.52
CA GLU A 337 7.73 -0.53 -2.54
C GLU A 337 8.86 -1.12 -3.40
N ALA A 338 9.13 -2.42 -3.29
CA ALA A 338 10.07 -3.11 -4.17
C ALA A 338 9.63 -3.04 -5.64
N SER A 339 8.34 -3.17 -5.93
CA SER A 339 7.81 -3.03 -7.29
C SER A 339 8.03 -1.63 -7.86
N MET A 340 7.88 -0.58 -7.04
CA MET A 340 8.14 0.81 -7.43
C MET A 340 9.62 1.07 -7.69
N ALA A 341 10.50 0.65 -6.78
CA ALA A 341 11.94 0.75 -6.97
C ALA A 341 12.41 -0.05 -8.19
N GLY A 342 11.87 -1.26 -8.39
CA GLY A 342 12.10 -2.10 -9.55
C GLY A 342 11.71 -1.43 -10.87
N SER A 343 10.64 -0.66 -10.87
CA SER A 343 10.23 0.11 -12.07
C SER A 343 11.26 1.17 -12.45
N VAL A 344 11.88 1.83 -11.49
CA VAL A 344 12.99 2.77 -11.76
C VAL A 344 14.23 2.01 -12.28
N ILE A 345 14.52 0.82 -11.75
CA ILE A 345 15.62 -0.01 -12.23
C ILE A 345 15.43 -0.42 -13.68
N VAL A 346 14.20 -0.71 -14.12
CA VAL A 346 13.92 -0.99 -15.54
C VAL A 346 14.38 0.16 -16.43
N ALA A 347 14.15 1.43 -16.02
CA ALA A 347 14.65 2.59 -16.75
C ALA A 347 16.19 2.65 -16.78
N LEU A 348 16.82 2.44 -15.63
CA LEU A 348 18.30 2.46 -15.51
C LEU A 348 18.96 1.38 -16.37
N ALA A 349 18.35 0.19 -16.37
CA ALA A 349 18.82 -0.94 -17.15
C ALA A 349 18.65 -0.71 -18.65
N TRP A 350 17.49 -0.20 -19.09
CA TRP A 350 17.26 0.15 -20.50
C TRP A 350 18.28 1.17 -20.99
N ASP A 351 18.52 2.22 -20.24
CA ASP A 351 19.48 3.28 -20.60
C ASP A 351 20.89 2.73 -20.84
N ARG A 352 21.24 1.60 -20.21
CA ARG A 352 22.52 0.93 -20.36
C ARG A 352 22.54 -0.11 -21.48
N LEU A 353 21.48 -0.87 -21.62
CA LEU A 353 21.42 -1.99 -22.56
C LEU A 353 21.08 -1.56 -23.98
N ALA A 354 20.30 -0.50 -24.13
CA ALA A 354 19.84 -0.01 -25.43
C ALA A 354 20.93 0.17 -26.51
N PRO A 355 22.16 0.64 -26.20
CA PRO A 355 23.23 0.76 -27.19
C PRO A 355 23.75 -0.56 -27.77
N TYR A 356 23.53 -1.69 -27.08
CA TYR A 356 24.11 -2.98 -27.45
C TYR A 356 23.17 -3.86 -28.29
N PHE A 357 21.90 -3.44 -28.50
CA PHE A 357 20.89 -4.21 -29.20
C PHE A 357 20.26 -3.41 -30.33
N ASN A 358 19.50 -4.10 -31.20
CA ASN A 358 18.59 -3.41 -32.11
C ASN A 358 17.53 -2.66 -31.28
N ARG A 359 17.87 -1.43 -30.93
CA ARG A 359 17.16 -0.58 -29.94
C ARG A 359 15.66 -0.49 -30.24
N ARG A 360 15.31 -0.27 -31.50
CA ARG A 360 13.90 -0.09 -31.90
C ARG A 360 13.08 -1.37 -31.71
N PHE A 361 13.62 -2.50 -32.17
CA PHE A 361 12.93 -3.79 -32.06
C PHE A 361 12.78 -4.20 -30.58
N LEU A 362 13.87 -4.18 -29.81
CA LEU A 362 13.83 -4.59 -28.41
C LEU A 362 12.91 -3.67 -27.59
N TYR A 363 12.92 -2.35 -27.85
CA TYR A 363 12.03 -1.41 -27.18
C TYR A 363 10.55 -1.74 -27.44
N GLN A 364 10.18 -1.96 -28.71
CA GLN A 364 8.81 -2.30 -29.07
C GLN A 364 8.38 -3.64 -28.49
N ALA A 365 9.27 -4.64 -28.46
CA ALA A 365 9.02 -5.93 -27.84
C ALA A 365 8.77 -5.80 -26.33
N LEU A 366 9.55 -4.98 -25.62
CA LEU A 366 9.36 -4.72 -24.19
C LEU A 366 8.04 -3.98 -23.92
N VAL A 367 7.72 -2.97 -24.73
CA VAL A 367 6.44 -2.24 -24.63
C VAL A 367 5.26 -3.20 -24.80
N ALA A 368 5.29 -4.05 -25.84
CA ALA A 368 4.27 -5.06 -26.07
C ALA A 368 4.18 -6.07 -24.92
N ALA A 369 5.32 -6.53 -24.41
CA ALA A 369 5.39 -7.47 -23.30
C ALA A 369 4.78 -6.89 -22.00
N PHE A 370 5.09 -5.64 -21.65
CA PHE A 370 4.47 -4.98 -20.49
C PHE A 370 2.98 -4.72 -20.70
N LEU A 371 2.57 -4.33 -21.89
CA LEU A 371 1.14 -4.13 -22.21
C LEU A 371 0.36 -5.44 -22.06
N LEU A 372 0.88 -6.55 -22.59
CA LEU A 372 0.25 -7.87 -22.46
C LEU A 372 0.23 -8.34 -21.00
N ALA A 373 1.34 -8.17 -20.27
CA ALA A 373 1.43 -8.54 -18.87
C ALA A 373 0.44 -7.73 -18.01
N GLY A 374 0.38 -6.42 -18.19
CA GLY A 374 -0.57 -5.55 -17.51
C GLY A 374 -2.01 -5.85 -17.87
N GLY A 375 -2.29 -6.01 -19.17
CA GLY A 375 -3.62 -6.40 -19.66
C GLY A 375 -4.11 -7.71 -19.06
N PHE A 376 -3.25 -8.75 -19.01
CA PHE A 376 -3.58 -10.02 -18.35
C PHE A 376 -3.95 -9.83 -16.88
N GLN A 377 -3.18 -9.05 -16.13
CA GLN A 377 -3.48 -8.78 -14.72
C GLN A 377 -4.79 -8.01 -14.55
N ILE A 378 -5.07 -7.04 -15.40
CA ILE A 378 -6.31 -6.26 -15.36
C ILE A 378 -7.53 -7.15 -15.65
N VAL A 379 -7.45 -8.03 -16.65
CA VAL A 379 -8.52 -9.00 -16.97
C VAL A 379 -8.78 -9.91 -15.77
N ARG A 380 -7.72 -10.39 -15.11
CA ARG A 380 -7.85 -11.19 -13.89
C ARG A 380 -8.56 -10.41 -12.77
N GLN A 381 -8.21 -9.14 -12.56
CA GLN A 381 -8.86 -8.28 -11.58
C GLN A 381 -10.32 -8.00 -11.97
N ALA A 382 -10.60 -7.69 -13.23
CA ALA A 382 -11.96 -7.46 -13.71
C ALA A 382 -12.87 -8.67 -13.48
N ARG A 383 -12.34 -9.90 -13.63
CA ARG A 383 -13.08 -11.12 -13.25
C ARG A 383 -13.41 -11.13 -11.75
N GLY A 384 -12.47 -10.76 -10.89
CA GLY A 384 -12.71 -10.64 -9.45
C GLY A 384 -13.78 -9.60 -9.13
N GLU A 385 -13.76 -8.45 -9.83
CA GLU A 385 -14.78 -7.41 -9.70
C GLU A 385 -16.17 -7.93 -10.14
N TYR A 386 -16.23 -8.64 -11.25
CA TYR A 386 -17.48 -9.24 -11.73
C TYR A 386 -18.10 -10.19 -10.68
N LEU A 387 -17.31 -11.10 -10.10
CA LEU A 387 -17.78 -12.00 -9.03
C LEU A 387 -18.22 -11.22 -7.79
N ARG A 388 -17.54 -10.13 -7.46
CA ARG A 388 -17.92 -9.24 -6.35
C ARG A 388 -19.30 -8.61 -6.60
N TRP A 389 -19.54 -8.09 -7.78
CA TRP A 389 -20.84 -7.53 -8.13
C TRP A 389 -21.96 -8.57 -8.12
N GLN A 390 -21.67 -9.82 -8.49
CA GLN A 390 -22.63 -10.93 -8.36
C GLN A 390 -22.96 -11.27 -6.91
N SER A 391 -22.07 -11.01 -5.96
CA SER A 391 -22.32 -11.23 -4.53
C SER A 391 -23.14 -10.10 -3.86
N LEU A 392 -23.36 -8.98 -4.53
CA LEU A 392 -24.08 -7.82 -3.99
C LEU A 392 -25.50 -8.15 -3.46
N PRO A 393 -26.34 -8.97 -4.12
CA PRO A 393 -27.66 -9.34 -3.59
C PRO A 393 -27.57 -10.03 -2.22
N TYR A 394 -26.58 -10.92 -2.04
CA TYR A 394 -26.34 -11.62 -0.78
C TYR A 394 -26.00 -10.63 0.36
N TYR A 395 -25.06 -9.69 0.13
CA TYR A 395 -24.72 -8.70 1.15
C TYR A 395 -25.89 -7.76 1.48
N ARG A 396 -26.71 -7.41 0.49
CA ARG A 396 -27.95 -6.64 0.72
C ARG A 396 -28.95 -7.41 1.58
N GLU A 397 -29.06 -8.72 1.39
CA GLU A 397 -29.89 -9.57 2.22
C GLU A 397 -29.38 -9.63 3.66
N VAL A 398 -28.05 -9.74 3.88
CA VAL A 398 -27.44 -9.66 5.21
C VAL A 398 -27.85 -8.35 5.90
N VAL A 399 -27.71 -7.21 5.21
CA VAL A 399 -28.11 -5.89 5.75
C VAL A 399 -29.60 -5.83 6.05
N ALA A 400 -30.46 -6.37 5.18
CA ALA A 400 -31.90 -6.39 5.38
C ALA A 400 -32.27 -7.24 6.58
N THR A 401 -31.66 -8.44 6.73
CA THR A 401 -31.87 -9.33 7.87
C THR A 401 -31.42 -8.70 9.19
N LEU A 402 -30.25 -8.00 9.19
CA LEU A 402 -29.80 -7.24 10.35
C LEU A 402 -30.84 -6.18 10.76
N LYS A 403 -31.33 -5.39 9.79
CA LYS A 403 -32.36 -4.36 10.04
C LYS A 403 -33.66 -4.94 10.62
N GLU A 404 -34.07 -6.12 10.15
CA GLU A 404 -35.29 -6.76 10.59
C GLU A 404 -35.18 -7.44 11.97
N LYS A 405 -34.02 -8.12 12.20
CA LYS A 405 -33.88 -9.00 13.37
C LYS A 405 -33.17 -8.36 14.55
N MET A 406 -32.30 -7.35 14.33
CA MET A 406 -31.70 -6.67 15.44
C MET A 406 -32.64 -5.63 16.06
N PRO A 407 -32.70 -5.53 17.39
CA PRO A 407 -33.46 -4.46 18.06
C PRO A 407 -32.85 -3.10 17.73
N PRO A 408 -33.63 -1.99 17.79
CA PRO A 408 -33.17 -0.65 17.38
C PRO A 408 -31.87 -0.18 18.03
N GLN A 409 -31.56 -0.61 19.25
CA GLN A 409 -30.30 -0.33 19.97
C GLN A 409 -29.40 -1.57 20.04
N GLY A 410 -29.63 -2.54 19.14
CA GLY A 410 -28.85 -3.76 19.09
C GLY A 410 -27.40 -3.49 18.71
N LEU A 411 -26.48 -4.11 19.44
CA LEU A 411 -25.05 -4.07 19.20
C LEU A 411 -24.62 -5.33 18.46
N GLY A 412 -23.82 -5.19 17.41
CA GLY A 412 -23.26 -6.29 16.64
C GLY A 412 -21.78 -6.54 16.93
N ILE A 413 -21.31 -7.76 16.62
CA ILE A 413 -19.89 -8.05 16.35
C ILE A 413 -19.77 -8.22 14.84
N SER A 414 -18.77 -7.61 14.20
CA SER A 414 -18.67 -7.75 12.76
C SER A 414 -17.24 -7.69 12.24
N VAL A 415 -16.89 -8.66 11.42
CA VAL A 415 -15.67 -8.62 10.57
C VAL A 415 -15.88 -7.73 9.33
N HIS A 416 -17.14 -7.42 9.04
CA HIS A 416 -17.58 -6.50 7.99
C HIS A 416 -18.42 -5.38 8.62
N PRO A 417 -17.79 -4.45 9.32
CA PRO A 417 -18.47 -3.40 10.10
C PRO A 417 -19.40 -2.53 9.25
N GLU A 418 -19.10 -2.37 7.95
CA GLU A 418 -19.93 -1.63 7.02
C GLU A 418 -21.32 -2.26 6.84
N LEU A 419 -21.48 -3.56 6.98
CA LEU A 419 -22.79 -4.24 6.90
C LEU A 419 -23.67 -3.88 8.09
N VAL A 420 -23.11 -3.91 9.30
CA VAL A 420 -23.82 -3.55 10.53
C VAL A 420 -24.16 -2.05 10.54
N THR A 421 -23.19 -1.20 10.11
CA THR A 421 -23.43 0.24 9.95
C THR A 421 -24.49 0.55 8.90
N ALA A 422 -24.47 -0.14 7.76
CA ALA A 422 -25.50 0.02 6.72
C ALA A 422 -26.90 -0.44 7.20
N ALA A 423 -26.96 -1.36 8.18
CA ALA A 423 -28.19 -1.73 8.87
C ALA A 423 -28.66 -0.70 9.90
N GLY A 424 -27.84 0.31 10.23
CA GLY A 424 -28.18 1.36 11.20
C GLY A 424 -27.84 0.99 12.64
N HIS A 425 -26.99 0.00 12.86
CA HIS A 425 -26.60 -0.47 14.19
C HIS A 425 -25.15 -0.17 14.52
N GLU A 426 -24.85 -0.16 15.81
CA GLU A 426 -23.49 -0.08 16.35
C GLU A 426 -22.83 -1.47 16.35
N TYR A 427 -21.48 -1.50 16.29
CA TYR A 427 -20.71 -2.72 16.31
C TYR A 427 -19.42 -2.59 17.13
N HIS A 428 -18.90 -3.75 17.57
CA HIS A 428 -17.60 -3.92 18.20
C HIS A 428 -16.75 -4.91 17.38
N PHE A 429 -15.44 -4.96 17.65
CA PHE A 429 -14.49 -5.90 17.05
C PHE A 429 -14.43 -5.80 15.50
N GLY A 430 -14.29 -4.60 14.97
CA GLY A 430 -14.24 -4.34 13.51
C GLY A 430 -13.06 -4.96 12.75
N ASP A 431 -12.09 -5.56 13.44
CA ASP A 431 -11.00 -6.36 12.85
C ASP A 431 -10.78 -7.63 13.69
N TRP A 432 -11.50 -8.68 13.35
CA TRP A 432 -11.46 -9.98 14.02
C TRP A 432 -10.08 -10.64 13.98
N ASN A 433 -9.28 -10.40 12.94
CA ASN A 433 -7.95 -10.97 12.77
C ASN A 433 -7.02 -10.71 13.95
N GLN A 434 -7.24 -9.64 14.70
CA GLN A 434 -6.45 -9.28 15.87
C GLN A 434 -6.89 -10.05 17.13
N TYR A 435 -8.11 -10.59 17.10
CA TYR A 435 -8.74 -11.31 18.23
C TYR A 435 -8.77 -12.83 18.02
N GLU A 436 -8.29 -13.31 16.88
CA GLU A 436 -8.21 -14.73 16.54
C GLU A 436 -7.13 -15.44 17.36
N ASP A 437 -7.31 -16.74 17.60
CA ASP A 437 -6.35 -17.60 18.29
C ASP A 437 -4.92 -17.48 17.70
N GLY A 438 -3.94 -17.40 18.58
CA GLY A 438 -2.51 -17.38 18.21
C GLY A 438 -1.92 -16.00 17.99
N ARG A 439 -2.69 -14.91 17.98
CA ARG A 439 -2.12 -13.54 17.90
C ARG A 439 -1.92 -12.91 19.26
N SER A 440 -2.91 -13.03 20.14
CA SER A 440 -2.83 -12.55 21.52
C SER A 440 -3.87 -13.27 22.37
N ALA A 441 -3.44 -14.13 23.28
CA ALA A 441 -4.33 -14.83 24.21
C ALA A 441 -5.20 -13.84 25.01
N GLN A 442 -4.64 -12.66 25.36
CA GLN A 442 -5.38 -11.62 26.06
C GLN A 442 -6.55 -11.06 25.22
N LEU A 443 -6.32 -10.74 23.95
CA LEU A 443 -7.37 -10.21 23.08
C LEU A 443 -8.39 -11.28 22.75
N HIS A 444 -7.97 -12.52 22.55
CA HIS A 444 -8.87 -13.65 22.32
C HIS A 444 -9.79 -13.86 23.53
N GLN A 445 -9.27 -13.76 24.77
CA GLN A 445 -10.12 -13.88 25.97
C GLN A 445 -11.12 -12.71 26.08
N VAL A 446 -10.73 -11.49 25.72
CA VAL A 446 -11.65 -10.34 25.66
C VAL A 446 -12.79 -10.62 24.69
N PHE A 447 -12.49 -11.18 23.52
CA PHE A 447 -13.50 -11.56 22.52
C PHE A 447 -14.43 -12.66 23.04
N ARG A 448 -13.91 -13.76 23.61
CA ARG A 448 -14.70 -14.83 24.20
C ARG A 448 -15.64 -14.32 25.29
N ASN A 449 -15.15 -13.55 26.23
CA ASN A 449 -15.96 -12.97 27.32
C ASN A 449 -17.10 -12.10 26.76
N ALA A 450 -16.81 -11.36 25.67
CA ALA A 450 -17.81 -10.55 25.01
C ALA A 450 -18.94 -11.39 24.38
N VAL A 451 -18.58 -12.47 23.67
CA VAL A 451 -19.54 -13.41 23.08
C VAL A 451 -20.37 -14.11 24.15
N GLU A 452 -19.71 -14.67 25.20
CA GLU A 452 -20.36 -15.38 26.31
C GLU A 452 -21.31 -14.50 27.13
N SER A 453 -21.03 -13.19 27.18
CA SER A 453 -21.89 -12.22 27.87
C SER A 453 -23.28 -12.08 27.23
N LYS A 454 -23.47 -12.60 26.02
CA LYS A 454 -24.73 -12.48 25.20
C LYS A 454 -25.20 -11.03 25.04
N ARG A 455 -24.25 -10.08 25.13
CA ARG A 455 -24.53 -8.64 25.01
C ARG A 455 -24.90 -8.24 23.57
N TYR A 456 -24.41 -9.00 22.59
CA TYR A 456 -24.55 -8.70 21.18
C TYR A 456 -25.82 -9.35 20.61
N ALA A 457 -26.50 -8.63 19.74
CA ALA A 457 -27.72 -9.12 19.09
C ALA A 457 -27.40 -9.97 17.85
N ALA A 458 -26.27 -9.70 17.20
CA ALA A 458 -25.82 -10.43 16.02
C ALA A 458 -24.29 -10.50 15.93
N ILE A 459 -23.79 -11.54 15.24
CA ILE A 459 -22.38 -11.73 14.89
C ILE A 459 -22.29 -11.94 13.38
N VAL A 460 -21.53 -11.11 12.70
CA VAL A 460 -21.23 -11.22 11.27
C VAL A 460 -19.82 -11.78 11.12
N TRP A 461 -19.68 -12.98 10.58
CA TRP A 461 -18.42 -13.74 10.59
C TRP A 461 -18.07 -14.32 9.22
N LEU A 462 -16.87 -14.88 9.05
CA LEU A 462 -16.37 -15.43 7.79
C LEU A 462 -16.51 -16.95 7.67
N ARG A 463 -17.01 -17.65 8.68
CA ARG A 463 -17.09 -19.12 8.74
C ARG A 463 -18.49 -19.56 9.15
N ASP A 464 -18.99 -20.61 8.51
CA ASP A 464 -20.28 -21.22 8.80
C ASP A 464 -20.22 -22.23 9.95
N ASP A 465 -19.04 -22.78 10.24
CA ASP A 465 -18.80 -23.76 11.29
C ASP A 465 -18.51 -23.13 12.67
N ALA A 466 -18.59 -21.81 12.78
CA ALA A 466 -18.31 -21.09 14.02
C ALA A 466 -19.42 -21.13 15.08
N ALA A 467 -20.54 -21.84 14.83
CA ALA A 467 -21.64 -21.97 15.78
C ALA A 467 -21.20 -22.52 17.17
N ALA A 468 -20.23 -23.43 17.20
CA ALA A 468 -19.65 -23.94 18.45
C ALA A 468 -18.80 -22.86 19.21
N GLU A 469 -18.33 -21.85 18.53
CA GLU A 469 -17.57 -20.74 19.11
C GLU A 469 -18.52 -19.66 19.66
N PHE A 470 -19.79 -19.67 19.27
CA PHE A 470 -20.79 -18.65 19.61
C PHE A 470 -22.00 -19.25 20.36
N PRO A 471 -21.83 -19.69 21.61
CA PRO A 471 -22.92 -20.32 22.39
C PRO A 471 -24.09 -19.35 22.59
N GLY A 472 -25.32 -19.80 22.22
CA GLY A 472 -26.53 -19.00 22.26
C GLY A 472 -26.72 -18.08 21.06
N TYR A 473 -26.10 -18.44 19.95
CA TYR A 473 -26.34 -17.84 18.63
C TYR A 473 -26.60 -18.95 17.60
N HIS A 474 -27.47 -18.69 16.66
CA HIS A 474 -27.78 -19.60 15.56
C HIS A 474 -27.51 -18.94 14.21
N LEU A 475 -27.12 -19.75 13.23
CA LEU A 475 -26.89 -19.28 11.86
C LEU A 475 -28.21 -18.84 11.24
N ALA A 476 -28.30 -17.61 10.77
CA ALA A 476 -29.48 -17.10 10.10
C ALA A 476 -29.64 -17.74 8.70
N PRO A 477 -30.84 -18.23 8.36
CA PRO A 477 -31.07 -18.73 7.02
C PRO A 477 -31.08 -17.58 5.99
N MET A 478 -30.25 -17.72 4.94
CA MET A 478 -30.20 -16.77 3.85
C MET A 478 -30.84 -17.35 2.60
N LYS A 479 -31.63 -16.54 1.87
CA LYS A 479 -32.31 -16.93 0.62
C LYS A 479 -31.36 -16.89 -0.59
N GLN A 480 -30.46 -15.90 -0.59
CA GLN A 480 -29.48 -15.78 -1.65
C GLN A 480 -28.34 -16.80 -1.48
N PRO A 481 -27.86 -17.40 -2.56
CA PRO A 481 -26.75 -18.34 -2.48
C PRO A 481 -25.47 -17.62 -2.00
N LEU A 482 -24.61 -18.38 -1.30
CA LEU A 482 -23.30 -17.92 -0.88
C LEU A 482 -22.47 -17.45 -2.09
N PRO A 483 -21.75 -16.35 -1.97
CA PRO A 483 -20.91 -15.84 -3.04
C PRO A 483 -19.85 -16.86 -3.47
N GLN A 484 -19.83 -17.22 -4.75
CA GLN A 484 -18.78 -18.08 -5.30
C GLN A 484 -17.53 -17.25 -5.65
N GLY A 485 -16.37 -17.69 -5.14
CA GLY A 485 -15.09 -17.05 -5.45
C GLY A 485 -14.87 -15.67 -4.82
N TYR A 486 -15.72 -15.30 -3.86
CA TYR A 486 -15.57 -14.11 -3.03
C TYR A 486 -15.72 -14.51 -1.55
N TYR A 487 -15.33 -13.62 -0.62
CA TYR A 487 -15.38 -13.93 0.82
C TYR A 487 -16.83 -14.11 1.30
N PRO A 488 -17.23 -15.30 1.72
CA PRO A 488 -18.56 -15.52 2.29
C PRO A 488 -18.66 -14.80 3.63
N VAL A 489 -19.84 -14.31 3.95
CA VAL A 489 -20.18 -13.73 5.24
C VAL A 489 -21.33 -14.51 5.83
N PHE A 490 -21.22 -14.91 7.07
CA PHE A 490 -22.23 -15.67 7.78
C PHE A 490 -22.79 -14.81 8.90
N LEU A 491 -24.12 -14.78 9.01
CA LEU A 491 -24.83 -14.03 10.02
C LEU A 491 -25.33 -14.98 11.11
N TYR A 492 -24.89 -14.76 12.33
CA TYR A 492 -25.35 -15.44 13.52
C TYR A 492 -26.22 -14.46 14.33
N LEU A 493 -27.44 -14.90 14.65
CA LEU A 493 -28.39 -14.15 15.47
C LEU A 493 -28.45 -14.77 16.86
N ARG A 494 -28.61 -13.91 17.87
CA ARG A 494 -28.80 -14.37 19.25
C ARG A 494 -30.14 -15.06 19.37
N ASP A 495 -30.20 -16.20 20.13
CA ASP A 495 -31.38 -16.95 20.47
C ASP A 495 -32.39 -16.15 21.30
#